data_97dfe276b2dbc6d442799a4105461a12
#
_entry.id   97dfe276b2dbc6d442799a4105461a12
#
_cell.length_a   1.000
_cell.length_b   1.000
_cell.length_c   1.000
_cell.angle_alpha   90.00
_cell.angle_beta   90.00
_cell.angle_gamma   90.00
#
_symmetry.space_group_name_H-M   'P 1'
#
loop_
_entity.id
_entity.type
_entity.pdbx_description
1 polymer ?
#
loop_
_entity_poly.entity_id
_entity_poly.type
_entity_poly.pdbx_seq_one_letter_code
_entity_poly.pdbx_strand_id
1 'polypeptide(L)' 'MRQLNVTEGQLELLQDIVMFAYEMNVPEQKGWDVQTYDNLVDEVMK' A
#
# COMPACT_ATOMS: atom_id res chain seq x y z
N MET A 1 -9.32 -5.23 13.05
CA MET A 1 -8.69 -4.91 11.76
C MET A 1 -8.75 -6.09 10.82
N ARG A 2 -8.90 -5.82 9.56
CA ARG A 2 -8.95 -6.88 8.57
C ARG A 2 -7.55 -7.36 8.25
N GLN A 3 -7.42 -8.66 8.07
CA GLN A 3 -6.18 -9.22 7.57
C GLN A 3 -6.24 -9.29 6.05
N LEU A 4 -5.08 -9.04 5.43
CA LEU A 4 -4.96 -9.22 3.99
C LEU A 4 -4.90 -10.70 3.69
N ASN A 5 -5.80 -11.14 2.83
CA ASN A 5 -5.90 -12.56 2.47
C ASN A 5 -5.33 -12.77 1.07
N VAL A 6 -4.00 -12.71 0.98
CA VAL A 6 -3.30 -12.77 -0.28
C VAL A 6 -2.18 -13.81 -0.21
N THR A 7 -1.75 -14.27 -1.37
CA THR A 7 -0.61 -15.18 -1.47
C THR A 7 0.70 -14.41 -1.24
N GLU A 8 1.80 -15.14 -1.04
CA GLU A 8 3.10 -14.51 -0.88
C GLU A 8 3.48 -13.68 -2.10
N GLY A 9 3.23 -14.21 -3.29
CA GLY A 9 3.53 -13.48 -4.53
C GLY A 9 2.69 -12.23 -4.64
N GLN A 10 1.43 -12.30 -4.28
CA GLN A 10 0.55 -11.12 -4.28
C GLN A 10 0.99 -10.10 -3.25
N LEU A 11 1.46 -10.56 -2.10
CA LEU A 11 1.94 -9.65 -1.07
C LEU A 11 3.19 -8.91 -1.54
N GLU A 12 4.11 -9.60 -2.20
CA GLU A 12 5.30 -8.96 -2.76
C GLU A 12 4.94 -7.90 -3.78
N LEU A 13 3.98 -8.20 -4.65
CA LEU A 13 3.51 -7.21 -5.63
C LEU A 13 2.88 -6.00 -4.95
N LEU A 14 2.09 -6.24 -3.91
CA LEU A 14 1.47 -5.14 -3.17
C LEU A 14 2.53 -4.25 -2.52
N GLN A 15 3.55 -4.85 -1.95
CA GLN A 15 4.64 -4.08 -1.34
C GLN A 15 5.34 -3.22 -2.38
N ASP A 16 5.60 -3.77 -3.56
CA ASP A 16 6.22 -3.00 -4.64
C ASP A 16 5.31 -1.89 -5.10
N ILE A 17 4.02 -2.17 -5.25
CA ILE A 17 3.05 -1.18 -5.72
C ILE A 17 2.95 0.00 -4.75
N VAL A 18 2.83 -0.28 -3.45
CA VAL A 18 2.67 0.80 -2.48
C VAL A 18 3.95 1.62 -2.37
N MET A 19 5.11 0.99 -2.48
CA MET A 19 6.37 1.72 -2.45
C MET A 19 6.56 2.57 -3.70
N PHE A 20 6.21 2.04 -4.86
CA PHE A 20 6.28 2.79 -6.10
C PHE A 20 5.35 3.99 -6.05
N ALA A 21 4.14 3.78 -5.57
CA ALA A 21 3.18 4.88 -5.42
C ALA A 21 3.73 5.97 -4.51
N TYR A 22 4.38 5.59 -3.44
CA TYR A 22 4.97 6.53 -2.51
C TYR A 22 6.06 7.36 -3.19
N GLU A 23 6.96 6.69 -3.92
CA GLU A 23 8.06 7.35 -4.59
C GLU A 23 7.58 8.32 -5.66
N MET A 24 6.50 7.99 -6.34
CA MET A 24 5.95 8.81 -7.41
C MET A 24 4.92 9.83 -6.93
N ASN A 25 4.70 9.91 -5.61
CA ASN A 25 3.71 10.82 -5.03
C ASN A 25 2.30 10.59 -5.57
N VAL A 26 1.98 9.36 -5.89
CA VAL A 26 0.67 9.05 -6.46
C VAL A 26 -0.47 9.40 -5.50
N PRO A 27 -0.37 9.07 -4.20
CA PRO A 27 -1.46 9.44 -3.28
C PRO A 27 -1.76 10.93 -3.29
N GLU A 28 -0.73 11.77 -3.36
CA GLU A 28 -0.91 13.19 -3.40
C GLU A 28 -1.51 13.64 -4.73
N GLN A 29 -1.01 13.11 -5.83
CA GLN A 29 -1.50 13.46 -7.16
C GLN A 29 -2.96 13.04 -7.35
N LYS A 30 -3.34 11.90 -6.80
CA LYS A 30 -4.69 11.37 -6.94
C LYS A 30 -5.65 11.89 -5.88
N GLY A 31 -5.14 12.59 -4.87
CA GLY A 31 -5.97 13.08 -3.79
C GLY A 31 -6.48 11.98 -2.87
N TRP A 32 -5.72 10.90 -2.75
CA TRP A 32 -6.09 9.80 -1.84
C TRP A 32 -5.97 10.26 -0.39
N ASP A 33 -6.77 9.64 0.46
CA ASP A 33 -6.67 9.89 1.89
C ASP A 33 -5.34 9.33 2.41
N VAL A 34 -4.48 10.21 2.91
CA VAL A 34 -3.14 9.83 3.34
C VAL A 34 -3.19 8.81 4.46
N GLN A 35 -4.10 8.99 5.40
CA GLN A 35 -4.20 8.07 6.52
C GLN A 35 -4.60 6.66 6.08
N THR A 36 -5.54 6.59 5.15
CA THR A 36 -5.96 5.31 4.61
C THR A 36 -4.80 4.65 3.88
N TYR A 37 -4.04 5.42 3.11
CA TYR A 37 -2.89 4.91 2.39
C TYR A 37 -1.81 4.41 3.37
N ASP A 38 -1.52 5.19 4.40
CA ASP A 38 -0.53 4.80 5.41
C ASP A 38 -0.93 3.51 6.12
N ASN A 39 -2.22 3.36 6.41
CA ASN A 39 -2.71 2.15 7.02
C ASN A 39 -2.50 0.94 6.12
N LEU A 40 -2.71 1.11 4.82
CA LEU A 40 -2.47 0.05 3.86
C LEU A 40 -0.99 -0.32 3.81
N VAL A 41 -0.13 0.68 3.76
CA VAL A 41 1.32 0.44 3.73
C VAL A 41 1.74 -0.35 4.97
N ASP A 42 1.26 0.05 6.13
CA ASP A 42 1.57 -0.63 7.37
C ASP A 42 1.09 -2.08 7.35
N GLU A 43 -0.07 -2.30 6.76
CA GLU A 43 -0.66 -3.63 6.66
C GLU A 43 0.17 -4.56 5.78
N VAL A 44 0.65 -4.07 4.64
CA VAL A 44 1.39 -4.90 3.70
C VAL A 44 2.87 -5.04 4.05
N MET A 45 3.40 -4.16 4.90
CA MET A 45 4.81 -4.17 5.28
C MET A 45 5.08 -4.91 6.59
N LYS A 46 4.07 -5.40 7.23
CA LYS A 46 4.21 -6.13 8.48
C LYS A 46 4.96 -7.44 8.34
#